data_e79f4b3285a5da11f852b494a77d8c67
#
_entry.id   e79f4b3285a5da11f852b494a77d8c67
#
_cell.length_a   1.000
_cell.length_b   1.000
_cell.length_c   1.000
_cell.angle_alpha   90.00
_cell.angle_beta   90.00
_cell.angle_gamma   90.00
#
_symmetry.space_group_name_H-M   'P 1'
#
loop_
_entity.id
_entity.type
_entity.pdbx_description
1 polymer ?
#
loop_
_entity_poly.entity_id
_entity_poly.type
_entity_poly.pdbx_seq_one_letter_code
_entity_poly.pdbx_strand_id
1 'polypeptide(L)'
;MAIARWNGEIIAESDKTEMVEGNHYFPPESVHTQFLRPSDTTSTCPWKGSANYYTLHVNGQDNPDAAWYYAEPKEAAANIKGHVAFWRGVEISD
;
A
#
# COMPACT_ATOMS: atom_id res chain seq x y z
N MET A 1 -7.68 8.11 12.67
CA MET A 1 -7.31 8.14 11.23
C MET A 1 -5.94 7.51 11.04
N ALA A 2 -5.84 6.52 10.16
CA ALA A 2 -4.54 5.94 9.85
C ALA A 2 -3.79 6.84 8.88
N ILE A 3 -2.48 7.02 9.11
CA ILE A 3 -1.64 7.88 8.29
C ILE A 3 -0.35 7.13 7.97
N ALA A 4 0.02 7.11 6.69
CA ALA A 4 1.30 6.56 6.22
C ALA A 4 2.23 7.71 5.85
N ARG A 5 3.44 7.71 6.46
CA ARG A 5 4.47 8.75 6.22
C ARG A 5 5.77 8.11 5.80
N TRP A 6 6.45 8.77 4.89
CA TRP A 6 7.81 8.40 4.52
C TRP A 6 8.56 9.61 3.99
N ASN A 7 9.80 9.74 4.42
CA ASN A 7 10.74 10.77 3.94
C ASN A 7 10.16 12.18 3.97
N GLY A 8 9.46 12.51 5.05
CA GLY A 8 8.92 13.85 5.29
C GLY A 8 7.55 14.12 4.67
N GLU A 9 6.94 13.14 4.00
CA GLU A 9 5.66 13.35 3.34
C GLU A 9 4.59 12.37 3.82
N ILE A 10 3.35 12.81 3.79
CA ILE A 10 2.20 11.93 4.00
C ILE A 10 1.87 11.26 2.67
N ILE A 11 1.95 9.92 2.65
CA ILE A 11 1.71 9.14 1.45
C ILE A 11 0.23 8.75 1.30
N ALA A 12 -0.42 8.52 2.43
CA ALA A 12 -1.84 8.14 2.46
C ALA A 12 -2.42 8.46 3.83
N GLU A 13 -3.72 8.75 3.87
CA GLU A 13 -4.43 8.89 5.14
C GLU A 13 -5.90 8.56 4.95
N SER A 14 -6.48 7.82 5.91
CA SER A 14 -7.88 7.40 5.82
C SER A 14 -8.42 6.94 7.16
N ASP A 15 -9.71 7.20 7.39
CA ASP A 15 -10.47 6.59 8.49
C ASP A 15 -11.04 5.23 8.11
N LYS A 16 -10.86 4.81 6.86
CA LYS A 16 -11.54 3.64 6.30
C LYS A 16 -10.58 2.56 5.82
N THR A 17 -9.45 2.40 6.51
CA THR A 17 -8.53 1.31 6.16
C THR A 17 -9.12 -0.04 6.54
N GLU A 18 -8.75 -1.07 5.78
CA GLU A 18 -9.04 -2.45 6.12
C GLU A 18 -7.82 -3.06 6.79
N MET A 19 -8.02 -3.73 7.93
CA MET A 19 -6.92 -4.39 8.63
C MET A 19 -6.86 -5.85 8.24
N VAL A 20 -5.75 -6.27 7.65
CA VAL A 20 -5.52 -7.67 7.29
C VAL A 20 -4.10 -8.04 7.70
N GLU A 21 -3.96 -9.07 8.49
CA GLU A 21 -2.67 -9.60 8.97
C GLU A 21 -1.79 -8.52 9.61
N GLY A 22 -2.42 -7.61 10.35
CA GLY A 22 -1.71 -6.55 11.06
C GLY A 22 -1.32 -5.35 10.20
N ASN A 23 -1.69 -5.32 8.92
CA ASN A 23 -1.42 -4.21 8.04
C ASN A 23 -2.67 -3.41 7.75
N HIS A 24 -2.52 -2.08 7.71
CA HIS A 24 -3.56 -1.19 7.21
C HIS A 24 -3.51 -1.22 5.69
N TYR A 25 -4.65 -1.52 5.07
CA TYR A 25 -4.82 -1.40 3.62
C TYR A 25 -5.63 -0.13 3.36
N PHE A 26 -5.02 0.83 2.68
CA PHE A 26 -5.62 2.14 2.44
C PHE A 26 -6.47 2.11 1.19
N PRO A 27 -7.70 2.66 1.23
CA PRO A 27 -8.50 2.78 0.01
C PRO A 27 -7.74 3.51 -1.08
N PRO A 28 -7.90 3.14 -2.36
CA PRO A 28 -7.12 3.74 -3.45
C PRO A 28 -7.24 5.26 -3.50
N GLU A 29 -8.43 5.81 -3.23
CA GLU A 29 -8.65 7.25 -3.27
C GLU A 29 -7.94 8.00 -2.14
N SER A 30 -7.49 7.29 -1.08
CA SER A 30 -6.79 7.91 0.04
C SER A 30 -5.28 7.98 -0.15
N VAL A 31 -4.75 7.41 -1.23
CA VAL A 31 -3.32 7.34 -1.50
C VAL A 31 -2.90 8.47 -2.42
N HIS A 32 -1.82 9.18 -2.06
CA HIS A 32 -1.29 10.27 -2.87
C HIS A 32 -0.43 9.67 -3.99
N THR A 33 -1.04 9.49 -5.16
CA THR A 33 -0.45 8.73 -6.27
C THR A 33 0.78 9.41 -6.88
N GLN A 34 0.99 10.71 -6.64
CA GLN A 34 2.19 11.39 -7.13
C GLN A 34 3.47 10.80 -6.57
N PHE A 35 3.40 10.08 -5.44
CA PHE A 35 4.56 9.43 -4.83
C PHE A 35 4.78 8.01 -5.30
N LEU A 36 3.87 7.46 -6.10
CA LEU A 36 3.93 6.06 -6.53
C LEU A 36 4.57 5.92 -7.90
N ARG A 37 5.44 4.92 -8.03
CA ARG A 37 6.01 4.52 -9.33
C ARG A 37 5.73 3.03 -9.52
N PRO A 38 5.25 2.60 -10.70
CA PRO A 38 5.01 1.19 -10.95
C PRO A 38 6.28 0.36 -10.78
N SER A 39 6.12 -0.86 -10.28
CA SER A 39 7.20 -1.83 -10.15
C SER A 39 6.81 -3.11 -10.89
N ASP A 40 7.80 -3.82 -11.41
CA ASP A 40 7.59 -5.12 -12.06
C ASP A 40 7.53 -6.27 -11.05
N THR A 41 7.79 -6.00 -9.78
CA THR A 41 7.77 -7.03 -8.73
C THR A 41 6.35 -7.53 -8.51
N THR A 42 6.22 -8.84 -8.37
CA THR A 42 4.96 -9.48 -7.99
C THR A 42 5.23 -10.55 -6.94
N SER A 43 4.21 -10.89 -6.16
CA SER A 43 4.28 -12.00 -5.23
C SER A 43 2.92 -12.68 -5.17
N THR A 44 2.89 -13.90 -4.60
CA THR A 44 1.65 -14.67 -4.51
C THR A 44 1.37 -15.03 -3.07
N CYS A 45 0.14 -14.75 -2.63
CA CYS A 45 -0.36 -15.20 -1.34
C CYS A 45 -1.45 -16.25 -1.60
N PRO A 46 -1.36 -17.43 -0.98
CA PRO A 46 -2.31 -18.52 -1.28
C PRO A 46 -3.77 -18.15 -1.09
N TRP A 47 -4.10 -17.29 -0.12
CA TRP A 47 -5.49 -16.96 0.13
C TRP A 47 -5.90 -15.57 -0.37
N LYS A 48 -4.93 -14.65 -0.56
CA LYS A 48 -5.25 -13.30 -1.06
C LYS A 48 -5.12 -13.16 -2.57
N GLY A 49 -4.20 -13.91 -3.19
CA GLY A 49 -3.96 -13.83 -4.62
C GLY A 49 -2.60 -13.25 -4.98
N SER A 50 -2.51 -12.62 -6.14
CA SER A 50 -1.25 -12.04 -6.63
C SER A 50 -1.16 -10.57 -6.24
N ALA A 51 -0.05 -10.19 -5.61
CA ALA A 51 0.24 -8.81 -5.26
C ALA A 51 1.09 -8.15 -6.33
N ASN A 52 0.82 -6.87 -6.56
CA ASN A 52 1.66 -5.98 -7.36
C ASN A 52 2.28 -4.95 -6.43
N TYR A 53 3.36 -4.32 -6.85
CA TYR A 53 4.13 -3.42 -5.99
C TYR A 53 4.30 -2.05 -6.61
N TYR A 54 4.47 -1.04 -5.74
CA TYR A 54 4.93 0.29 -6.12
C TYR A 54 6.23 0.60 -5.42
N THR A 55 7.10 1.31 -6.12
CA THR A 55 8.23 2.01 -5.52
C THR A 55 7.75 3.38 -5.11
N LEU A 56 8.10 3.83 -3.90
CA LEU A 56 7.81 5.20 -3.49
C LEU A 56 8.93 6.11 -3.98
N HIS A 57 8.54 7.25 -4.56
CA HIS A 57 9.48 8.29 -4.96
C HIS A 57 9.08 9.57 -4.25
N VAL A 58 9.88 9.99 -3.28
CA VAL A 58 9.56 11.11 -2.39
C VAL A 58 10.80 11.97 -2.15
N ASN A 59 10.68 13.25 -2.44
CA ASN A 59 11.77 14.21 -2.23
C ASN A 59 13.09 13.74 -2.83
N GLY A 60 13.04 13.21 -4.06
CA GLY A 60 14.22 12.79 -4.81
C GLY A 60 14.79 11.44 -4.39
N GLN A 61 14.14 10.71 -3.49
CA GLN A 61 14.59 9.41 -3.02
C GLN A 61 13.59 8.32 -3.39
N ASP A 62 14.11 7.15 -3.74
CA ASP A 62 13.30 5.97 -4.04
C ASP A 62 13.32 4.99 -2.88
N ASN A 63 12.16 4.42 -2.58
CA ASN A 63 12.03 3.31 -1.66
C ASN A 63 11.43 2.14 -2.46
N PRO A 64 12.28 1.24 -2.98
CA PRO A 64 11.82 0.21 -3.91
C PRO A 64 10.84 -0.77 -3.26
N ASP A 65 9.73 -1.03 -3.96
CA ASP A 65 8.73 -2.02 -3.57
C ASP A 65 8.17 -1.79 -2.16
N ALA A 66 8.06 -0.52 -1.74
CA ALA A 66 7.63 -0.17 -0.39
C ALA A 66 6.11 -0.18 -0.20
N ALA A 67 5.36 -0.38 -1.26
CA ALA A 67 3.91 -0.49 -1.22
C ALA A 67 3.45 -1.66 -2.07
N TRP A 68 2.33 -2.28 -1.68
CA TRP A 68 1.76 -3.37 -2.46
C TRP A 68 0.25 -3.29 -2.47
N TYR A 69 -0.37 -3.95 -3.47
CA TYR A 69 -1.81 -4.00 -3.61
C TYR A 69 -2.20 -5.25 -4.37
N TYR A 70 -3.45 -5.67 -4.17
CA TYR A 70 -4.05 -6.80 -4.89
C TYR A 70 -5.10 -6.23 -5.84
N ALA A 71 -4.79 -6.19 -7.14
CA ALA A 71 -5.72 -5.66 -8.15
C ALA A 71 -6.96 -6.55 -8.27
N GLU A 72 -6.75 -7.87 -8.19
CA GLU A 72 -7.84 -8.85 -8.28
C GLU A 72 -7.62 -9.92 -7.21
N PRO A 73 -7.95 -9.59 -5.94
CA PRO A 73 -7.78 -10.55 -4.86
C PRO A 73 -8.77 -11.70 -4.98
N LYS A 74 -8.43 -12.82 -4.34
CA LYS A 74 -9.37 -13.92 -4.19
C LYS A 74 -10.57 -13.47 -3.37
N GLU A 75 -11.68 -14.18 -3.48
CA GLU A 75 -12.95 -13.82 -2.83
C GLU A 75 -12.78 -13.58 -1.32
N ALA A 76 -11.97 -14.39 -0.65
CA ALA A 76 -11.75 -14.25 0.80
C ALA A 76 -11.10 -12.91 1.18
N ALA A 77 -10.49 -12.22 0.23
CA ALA A 77 -9.85 -10.93 0.45
C ALA A 77 -10.46 -9.82 -0.40
N ALA A 78 -11.71 -9.98 -0.82
CA ALA A 78 -12.37 -9.01 -1.70
C ALA A 78 -12.43 -7.59 -1.11
N ASN A 79 -12.43 -7.47 0.23
CA ASN A 79 -12.49 -6.17 0.91
C ASN A 79 -11.24 -5.32 0.71
N ILE A 80 -10.11 -5.90 0.31
CA ILE A 80 -8.88 -5.13 0.08
C ILE A 80 -8.58 -4.87 -1.39
N LYS A 81 -9.53 -5.17 -2.28
CA LYS A 81 -9.33 -4.93 -3.72
C LYS A 81 -8.88 -3.51 -3.99
N GLY A 82 -7.72 -3.36 -4.65
CA GLY A 82 -7.16 -2.06 -5.01
C GLY A 82 -6.61 -1.23 -3.86
N HIS A 83 -6.80 -1.67 -2.62
CA HIS A 83 -6.25 -0.98 -1.45
C HIS A 83 -4.74 -1.17 -1.40
N VAL A 84 -4.03 -0.17 -0.84
CA VAL A 84 -2.57 -0.16 -0.81
C VAL A 84 -2.07 -0.30 0.62
N ALA A 85 -1.12 -1.19 0.84
CA ALA A 85 -0.43 -1.36 2.12
C ALA A 85 1.03 -0.97 1.95
N PHE A 86 1.71 -0.66 3.06
CA PHE A 86 3.07 -0.11 3.04
C PHE A 86 3.96 -0.86 4.03
N TRP A 87 5.26 -0.89 3.74
CA TRP A 87 6.29 -1.45 4.61
C TRP A 87 7.63 -0.74 4.34
N ARG A 88 8.74 -1.36 4.74
CA ARG A 88 10.11 -0.89 4.43
C ARG A 88 10.36 0.55 4.88
N GLY A 89 10.10 0.80 6.16
CA GLY A 89 10.39 2.09 6.75
C GLY A 89 9.29 3.12 6.64
N VAL A 90 8.18 2.79 5.98
CA VAL A 90 7.01 3.66 5.99
C VAL A 90 6.37 3.60 7.38
N GLU A 91 6.17 4.76 8.00
CA GLU A 91 5.58 4.85 9.33
C GLU A 91 4.06 4.91 9.21
N ILE A 92 3.39 4.02 9.94
CA ILE A 92 1.93 4.00 10.02
C ILE A 92 1.54 4.41 11.42
N SER A 93 0.68 5.42 11.53
CA SER A 93 0.15 5.87 12.82
C SER A 93 -1.37 5.97 12.75
N ASP A 94 -2.02 5.86 13.91
CA ASP A 94 -3.48 6.02 14.01
C ASP A 94 -3.89 7.36 14.58
#